data_75306cc1c19a64a163afcc080fa19e9a
#
_entry.id   75306cc1c19a64a163afcc080fa19e9a
#
_cell.length_a   1.000
_cell.length_b   1.000
_cell.length_c   1.000
_cell.angle_alpha   90.00
_cell.angle_beta   90.00
_cell.angle_gamma   90.00
#
_symmetry.space_group_name_H-M   'P 1'
#
loop_
_entity.id
_entity.type
_entity.pdbx_description
1 polymer ?
#
loop_
_entity_poly.entity_id
_entity_poly.type
_entity_poly.pdbx_seq_one_letter_code
_entity_poly.pdbx_strand_id
1 'polypeptide(L)'
;MSRIHMIRHGRPASTWGDADPDPGLDAVGSEQARAVAQALLALPPSERPTRVVSSPLRRCRETAQPLADALGVAVQIDPRVGEIPTPAALSAEARPGWLRLAFQGTWNEIQGDLDYVAWTREVAQGVASYPGAAVFSHFVALNAAVSAATGGEVVAAFRPDHVSVTVFDLVDGDLILVEKGREASTQVL
;
A
#
# COMPACT_ATOMS: atom_id res chain seq x y z
N MET A 1 2.44 8.93 -20.82
CA MET A 1 1.99 8.80 -19.43
C MET A 1 1.78 7.33 -19.15
N SER A 2 2.26 6.84 -18.02
CA SER A 2 2.06 5.44 -17.63
C SER A 2 1.27 5.42 -16.31
N ARG A 3 0.14 4.70 -16.32
CA ARG A 3 -0.73 4.57 -15.15
C ARG A 3 -0.16 3.56 -14.17
N ILE A 4 -0.23 3.86 -12.89
CA ILE A 4 0.16 2.97 -11.79
C ILE A 4 -1.04 2.83 -10.85
N HIS A 5 -1.38 1.60 -10.52
CA HIS A 5 -2.43 1.28 -9.57
C HIS A 5 -1.79 0.82 -8.26
N MET A 6 -1.99 1.56 -7.18
CA MET A 6 -1.51 1.17 -5.85
C MET A 6 -2.67 0.63 -5.01
N ILE A 7 -2.55 -0.60 -4.53
CA ILE A 7 -3.62 -1.37 -3.91
C ILE A 7 -3.27 -1.68 -2.46
N ARG A 8 -4.17 -1.38 -1.52
CA ARG A 8 -4.03 -1.89 -0.16
C ARG A 8 -4.29 -3.40 -0.13
N HIS A 9 -3.52 -4.16 0.64
CA HIS A 9 -3.74 -5.59 0.82
C HIS A 9 -5.18 -5.92 1.25
N GLY A 10 -5.65 -7.12 0.97
CA GLY A 10 -6.91 -7.69 1.44
C GLY A 10 -6.94 -7.87 2.96
N ARG A 11 -8.12 -8.22 3.51
CA ARG A 11 -8.27 -8.41 4.95
C ARG A 11 -7.33 -9.49 5.47
N PRO A 12 -6.45 -9.18 6.44
CA PRO A 12 -5.53 -10.15 7.01
C PRO A 12 -6.26 -11.12 7.96
N ALA A 13 -5.69 -12.32 8.15
CA ALA A 13 -6.24 -13.36 9.01
C ALA A 13 -6.18 -12.99 10.51
N SER A 14 -5.27 -12.10 10.87
CA SER A 14 -5.14 -11.60 12.24
C SER A 14 -4.78 -10.12 12.24
N THR A 15 -5.02 -9.47 13.37
CA THR A 15 -4.70 -8.06 13.60
C THR A 15 -3.35 -7.91 14.31
N TRP A 16 -2.96 -6.66 14.56
CA TRP A 16 -1.71 -6.31 15.22
C TRP A 16 -1.64 -6.84 16.65
N GLY A 17 -0.55 -7.52 17.00
CA GLY A 17 -0.32 -8.05 18.33
C GLY A 17 -0.66 -9.53 18.50
N ASP A 18 -1.15 -10.18 17.45
CA ASP A 18 -1.34 -11.63 17.43
C ASP A 18 -0.01 -12.39 17.30
N ALA A 19 -0.06 -13.70 17.56
CA ALA A 19 1.14 -14.55 17.57
C ALA A 19 1.85 -14.68 16.21
N ASP A 20 1.15 -14.45 15.09
CA ASP A 20 1.73 -14.45 13.74
C ASP A 20 2.24 -13.05 13.37
N PRO A 21 3.56 -12.85 13.24
CA PRO A 21 4.13 -11.54 12.89
C PRO A 21 3.90 -11.14 11.42
N ASP A 22 3.57 -12.08 10.53
CA ASP A 22 3.30 -11.83 9.12
C ASP A 22 2.05 -12.58 8.64
N PRO A 23 0.85 -12.22 9.15
CA PRO A 23 -0.37 -12.93 8.80
C PRO A 23 -0.69 -12.81 7.31
N GLY A 24 -1.14 -13.93 6.73
CA GLY A 24 -1.73 -13.97 5.41
C GLY A 24 -3.15 -13.40 5.38
N LEU A 25 -3.86 -13.64 4.30
CA LEU A 25 -5.27 -13.25 4.15
C LEU A 25 -6.19 -14.25 4.86
N ASP A 26 -7.31 -13.77 5.38
CA ASP A 26 -8.44 -14.63 5.72
C ASP A 26 -9.29 -14.98 4.48
N ALA A 27 -10.39 -15.71 4.70
CA ALA A 27 -11.28 -16.09 3.61
C ALA A 27 -11.87 -14.88 2.86
N VAL A 28 -12.24 -13.81 3.58
CA VAL A 28 -12.77 -12.57 2.98
C VAL A 28 -11.66 -11.83 2.24
N GLY A 29 -10.45 -11.74 2.81
CA GLY A 29 -9.29 -11.16 2.15
C GLY A 29 -8.93 -11.87 0.85
N SER A 30 -9.03 -13.20 0.83
CA SER A 30 -8.81 -14.02 -0.37
C SER A 30 -9.86 -13.77 -1.46
N GLU A 31 -11.13 -13.58 -1.08
CA GLU A 31 -12.20 -13.15 -2.00
C GLU A 31 -11.94 -11.73 -2.53
N GLN A 32 -11.55 -10.81 -1.67
CA GLN A 32 -11.21 -9.45 -2.04
C GLN A 32 -10.04 -9.42 -3.04
N ALA A 33 -9.02 -10.26 -2.84
CA ALA A 33 -7.87 -10.38 -3.76
C ALA A 33 -8.32 -10.82 -5.17
N ARG A 34 -9.19 -11.81 -5.26
CA ARG A 34 -9.76 -12.25 -6.54
C ARG A 34 -10.60 -11.16 -7.21
N ALA A 35 -11.44 -10.47 -6.43
CA ALA A 35 -12.32 -9.43 -6.94
C ALA A 35 -11.51 -8.22 -7.50
N VAL A 36 -10.47 -7.75 -6.80
CA VAL A 36 -9.65 -6.65 -7.30
C VAL A 36 -8.84 -7.06 -8.53
N ALA A 37 -8.35 -8.30 -8.59
CA ALA A 37 -7.68 -8.82 -9.79
C ALA A 37 -8.62 -8.78 -11.02
N GLN A 38 -9.85 -9.23 -10.88
CA GLN A 38 -10.86 -9.17 -11.94
C GLN A 38 -11.19 -7.73 -12.36
N ALA A 39 -11.33 -6.81 -11.40
CA ALA A 39 -11.57 -5.41 -11.68
C ALA A 39 -10.43 -4.77 -12.48
N LEU A 40 -9.17 -5.03 -12.11
CA LEU A 40 -8.00 -4.53 -12.83
C LEU A 40 -7.88 -5.13 -14.23
N LEU A 41 -8.23 -6.40 -14.43
CA LEU A 41 -8.23 -7.07 -15.73
C LEU A 41 -9.35 -6.55 -16.64
N ALA A 42 -10.44 -6.05 -16.07
CA ALA A 42 -11.57 -5.47 -16.83
C ALA A 42 -11.30 -4.02 -17.30
N LEU A 43 -10.23 -3.38 -16.85
CA LEU A 43 -9.85 -2.04 -17.31
C LEU A 43 -9.58 -2.03 -18.83
N PRO A 44 -9.75 -0.87 -19.48
CA PRO A 44 -9.33 -0.69 -20.88
C PRO A 44 -7.87 -1.12 -21.07
N PRO A 45 -7.49 -1.68 -22.22
CA PRO A 45 -6.14 -2.17 -22.47
C PRO A 45 -5.03 -1.14 -22.19
N SER A 46 -5.29 0.14 -22.42
CA SER A 46 -4.35 1.24 -22.17
C SER A 46 -4.14 1.56 -20.68
N GLU A 47 -5.04 1.11 -19.80
CA GLU A 47 -5.00 1.36 -18.36
C GLU A 47 -4.70 0.09 -17.56
N ARG A 48 -4.81 -1.08 -18.22
CA ARG A 48 -4.62 -2.37 -17.57
C ARG A 48 -3.15 -2.56 -17.14
N PRO A 49 -2.90 -2.95 -15.88
CA PRO A 49 -1.54 -3.23 -15.44
C PRO A 49 -0.93 -4.41 -16.22
N THR A 50 0.35 -4.31 -16.52
CA THR A 50 1.13 -5.35 -17.20
C THR A 50 2.22 -5.95 -16.29
N ARG A 51 2.39 -5.40 -15.10
CA ARG A 51 3.35 -5.83 -14.08
C ARG A 51 2.66 -5.91 -12.72
N VAL A 52 3.15 -6.80 -11.88
CA VAL A 52 2.65 -6.97 -10.51
C VAL A 52 3.82 -6.83 -9.55
N VAL A 53 3.71 -5.86 -8.66
CA VAL A 53 4.72 -5.54 -7.63
C VAL A 53 4.07 -5.69 -6.26
N SER A 54 4.78 -6.17 -5.27
CA SER A 54 4.27 -6.36 -3.92
C SER A 54 5.30 -6.01 -2.85
N SER A 55 4.81 -5.46 -1.76
CA SER A 55 5.51 -5.51 -0.47
C SER A 55 5.92 -6.95 -0.13
N PRO A 56 7.03 -7.17 0.60
CA PRO A 56 7.46 -8.49 1.02
C PRO A 56 6.49 -9.19 1.99
N LEU A 57 5.58 -8.46 2.65
CA LEU A 57 4.68 -9.04 3.64
C LEU A 57 3.63 -9.96 2.99
N ARG A 58 3.36 -11.08 3.66
CA ARG A 58 2.55 -12.19 3.16
C ARG A 58 1.19 -11.75 2.65
N ARG A 59 0.46 -10.93 3.40
CA ARG A 59 -0.86 -10.41 3.01
C ARG A 59 -0.86 -9.64 1.68
N CYS A 60 0.22 -8.89 1.37
CA CYS A 60 0.35 -8.20 0.09
C CYS A 60 0.62 -9.17 -1.05
N ARG A 61 1.53 -10.13 -0.84
CA ARG A 61 1.86 -11.16 -1.83
C ARG A 61 0.65 -12.01 -2.18
N GLU A 62 -0.12 -12.42 -1.16
CA GLU A 62 -1.36 -13.20 -1.37
C GLU A 62 -2.45 -12.36 -2.06
N THR A 63 -2.51 -11.04 -1.83
CA THR A 63 -3.43 -10.15 -2.56
C THR A 63 -3.01 -9.99 -4.02
N ALA A 64 -1.72 -9.97 -4.31
CA ALA A 64 -1.16 -9.78 -5.64
C ALA A 64 -1.28 -11.03 -6.53
N GLN A 65 -1.24 -12.21 -5.93
CA GLN A 65 -1.11 -13.48 -6.64
C GLN A 65 -2.19 -13.74 -7.69
N PRO A 66 -3.51 -13.52 -7.41
CA PRO A 66 -4.55 -13.77 -8.41
C PRO A 66 -4.38 -12.93 -9.70
N LEU A 67 -3.90 -11.69 -9.59
CA LEU A 67 -3.63 -10.85 -10.76
C LEU A 67 -2.38 -11.35 -11.51
N ALA A 68 -1.33 -11.71 -10.80
CA ALA A 68 -0.09 -12.23 -11.40
C ALA A 68 -0.34 -13.52 -12.18
N ASP A 69 -1.11 -14.44 -11.60
CA ASP A 69 -1.50 -15.70 -12.25
C ASP A 69 -2.28 -15.44 -13.54
N ALA A 70 -3.27 -14.54 -13.48
CA ALA A 70 -4.10 -14.22 -14.64
C ALA A 70 -3.32 -13.50 -15.78
N LEU A 71 -2.29 -12.72 -15.43
CA LEU A 71 -1.43 -12.06 -16.40
C LEU A 71 -0.28 -12.97 -16.88
N GLY A 72 -0.03 -14.11 -16.23
CA GLY A 72 1.10 -14.98 -16.55
C GLY A 72 2.46 -14.37 -16.19
N VAL A 73 2.53 -13.53 -15.16
CA VAL A 73 3.76 -12.84 -14.72
C VAL A 73 4.12 -13.19 -13.28
N ALA A 74 5.40 -13.04 -12.94
CA ALA A 74 5.85 -13.19 -11.55
C ALA A 74 5.52 -11.93 -10.73
N VAL A 75 5.21 -12.10 -9.43
CA VAL A 75 5.12 -10.99 -8.47
C VAL A 75 6.53 -10.51 -8.16
N GLN A 76 6.84 -9.26 -8.49
CA GLN A 76 8.09 -8.60 -8.13
C GLN A 76 8.01 -8.08 -6.69
N ILE A 77 8.98 -8.41 -5.86
CA ILE A 77 9.01 -7.95 -4.46
C ILE A 77 9.90 -6.71 -4.36
N ASP A 78 9.34 -5.63 -3.81
CA ASP A 78 10.09 -4.41 -3.50
C ASP A 78 9.83 -3.97 -2.05
N PRO A 79 10.84 -3.99 -1.17
CA PRO A 79 10.72 -3.52 0.21
C PRO A 79 10.34 -2.05 0.35
N ARG A 80 10.63 -1.19 -0.64
CA ARG A 80 10.29 0.24 -0.62
C ARG A 80 8.78 0.50 -0.62
N VAL A 81 7.97 -0.43 -1.12
CA VAL A 81 6.51 -0.35 -1.04
C VAL A 81 5.95 -1.10 0.18
N GLY A 82 6.81 -1.35 1.17
CA GLY A 82 6.47 -2.00 2.43
C GLY A 82 5.66 -1.10 3.39
N GLU A 83 5.26 -1.70 4.52
CA GLU A 83 4.62 -0.95 5.59
C GLU A 83 5.64 -0.08 6.34
N ILE A 84 5.16 0.99 6.97
CA ILE A 84 5.99 1.88 7.78
C ILE A 84 6.84 1.07 8.78
N PRO A 85 8.16 1.26 8.79
CA PRO A 85 9.03 0.53 9.71
C PRO A 85 8.71 0.84 11.16
N THR A 86 8.63 -0.19 11.98
CA THR A 86 8.48 -0.04 13.43
C THR A 86 9.82 0.40 14.03
N PRO A 87 9.88 1.43 14.90
CA PRO A 87 11.10 1.79 15.59
C PRO A 87 11.73 0.59 16.33
N ALA A 88 13.06 0.43 16.24
CA ALA A 88 13.76 -0.75 16.75
C ALA A 88 13.59 -0.98 18.26
N ALA A 89 13.43 0.10 19.01
CA ALA A 89 13.21 0.05 20.46
C ALA A 89 11.75 -0.24 20.87
N LEU A 90 10.81 -0.29 19.89
CA LEU A 90 9.39 -0.44 20.17
C LEU A 90 8.97 -1.92 20.18
N SER A 91 8.32 -2.37 21.25
CA SER A 91 7.78 -3.72 21.28
C SER A 91 6.56 -3.89 20.37
N ALA A 92 6.25 -5.14 20.00
CA ALA A 92 5.09 -5.44 19.16
C ALA A 92 3.77 -4.96 19.79
N GLU A 93 3.64 -5.07 21.12
CA GLU A 93 2.46 -4.65 21.89
C GLU A 93 2.31 -3.11 21.93
N ALA A 94 3.41 -2.37 21.87
CA ALA A 94 3.39 -0.90 21.89
C ALA A 94 3.15 -0.29 20.50
N ARG A 95 3.37 -1.06 19.43
CA ARG A 95 3.25 -0.60 18.04
C ARG A 95 1.86 -0.04 17.68
N PRO A 96 0.72 -0.64 18.09
CA PRO A 96 -0.60 -0.07 17.80
C PRO A 96 -0.81 1.32 18.42
N GLY A 97 -0.30 1.54 19.63
CA GLY A 97 -0.33 2.85 20.29
C GLY A 97 0.48 3.90 19.54
N TRP A 98 1.69 3.55 19.11
CA TRP A 98 2.56 4.41 18.32
C TRP A 98 1.93 4.78 16.98
N LEU A 99 1.36 3.82 16.24
CA LEU A 99 0.67 4.10 14.98
C LEU A 99 -0.54 5.01 15.17
N ARG A 100 -1.30 4.82 16.26
CA ARG A 100 -2.47 5.67 16.56
C ARG A 100 -2.07 7.12 16.78
N LEU A 101 -0.93 7.37 17.42
CA LEU A 101 -0.36 8.71 17.57
C LEU A 101 0.12 9.26 16.23
N ALA A 102 0.85 8.47 15.46
CA ALA A 102 1.30 8.85 14.13
C ALA A 102 0.14 9.28 13.21
N PHE A 103 -0.99 8.57 13.24
CA PHE A 103 -2.17 8.88 12.42
C PHE A 103 -2.87 10.19 12.77
N GLN A 104 -2.61 10.76 13.95
CA GLN A 104 -3.18 12.03 14.39
C GLN A 104 -2.30 13.24 14.02
N GLY A 105 -1.05 13.00 13.59
CA GLY A 105 -0.06 14.01 13.33
C GLY A 105 0.38 14.10 11.87
N THR A 106 1.53 14.70 11.70
CA THR A 106 2.22 14.91 10.42
C THR A 106 3.47 14.04 10.34
N TRP A 107 4.00 13.84 9.12
CA TRP A 107 5.16 12.97 8.89
C TRP A 107 6.41 13.39 9.70
N ASN A 108 6.62 14.69 9.89
CA ASN A 108 7.75 15.22 10.66
C ASN A 108 7.59 15.09 12.19
N GLU A 109 6.39 14.80 12.68
CA GLU A 109 6.11 14.62 14.12
C GLU A 109 6.25 13.16 14.57
N ILE A 110 6.34 12.20 13.63
CA ILE A 110 6.47 10.78 13.98
C ILE A 110 7.78 10.56 14.74
N GLN A 111 7.67 10.01 15.94
CA GLN A 111 8.82 9.62 16.75
C GLN A 111 9.31 8.23 16.35
N GLY A 112 10.60 8.08 16.02
CA GLY A 112 11.19 6.82 15.61
C GLY A 112 12.61 6.97 15.11
N ASP A 113 13.11 5.95 14.41
CA ASP A 113 14.50 5.83 13.99
C ASP A 113 14.77 6.44 12.61
N LEU A 114 13.73 6.89 11.91
CA LEU A 114 13.81 7.36 10.53
C LEU A 114 13.40 8.84 10.41
N ASP A 115 13.88 9.46 9.34
CA ASP A 115 13.23 10.64 8.76
C ASP A 115 12.01 10.15 7.96
N TYR A 116 10.80 10.26 8.55
CA TYR A 116 9.58 9.77 7.93
C TYR A 116 9.12 10.65 6.75
N VAL A 117 9.56 11.90 6.66
CA VAL A 117 9.37 12.72 5.46
C VAL A 117 10.22 12.20 4.30
N ALA A 118 11.48 11.81 4.57
CA ALA A 118 12.31 11.15 3.57
C ALA A 118 11.73 9.79 3.17
N TRP A 119 11.23 9.01 4.12
CA TRP A 119 10.58 7.72 3.86
C TRP A 119 9.38 7.84 2.91
N THR A 120 8.55 8.90 3.02
CA THR A 120 7.44 9.09 2.06
C THR A 120 7.95 9.22 0.62
N ARG A 121 9.08 9.90 0.42
CA ARG A 121 9.71 10.05 -0.90
C ARG A 121 10.28 8.73 -1.41
N GLU A 122 10.89 7.92 -0.52
CA GLU A 122 11.38 6.59 -0.89
C GLU A 122 10.25 5.65 -1.34
N VAL A 123 9.11 5.68 -0.64
CA VAL A 123 7.90 4.95 -1.06
C VAL A 123 7.46 5.42 -2.45
N ALA A 124 7.33 6.73 -2.66
CA ALA A 124 6.91 7.28 -3.94
C ALA A 124 7.89 6.92 -5.07
N GLN A 125 9.19 6.98 -4.84
CA GLN A 125 10.21 6.54 -5.79
C GLN A 125 10.12 5.03 -6.07
N GLY A 126 9.85 4.22 -5.04
CA GLY A 126 9.59 2.79 -5.18
C GLY A 126 8.42 2.54 -6.13
N VAL A 127 7.30 3.22 -5.92
CA VAL A 127 6.11 3.12 -6.78
C VAL A 127 6.41 3.62 -8.21
N ALA A 128 7.06 4.79 -8.35
CA ALA A 128 7.41 5.40 -9.64
C ALA A 128 8.38 4.54 -10.49
N SER A 129 9.12 3.63 -9.86
CA SER A 129 10.03 2.70 -10.55
C SER A 129 9.30 1.68 -11.43
N TYR A 130 7.97 1.57 -11.32
CA TYR A 130 7.17 0.53 -11.97
C TYR A 130 6.04 1.10 -12.84
N PRO A 131 6.36 1.78 -13.97
CA PRO A 131 5.33 2.28 -14.88
C PRO A 131 4.45 1.12 -15.40
N GLY A 132 3.13 1.34 -15.41
CA GLY A 132 2.17 0.34 -15.86
C GLY A 132 1.94 -0.82 -14.89
N ALA A 133 2.31 -0.70 -13.63
CA ALA A 133 2.17 -1.75 -12.63
C ALA A 133 0.90 -1.65 -11.77
N ALA A 134 0.49 -2.81 -11.23
CA ALA A 134 -0.28 -2.90 -10.00
C ALA A 134 0.69 -3.13 -8.82
N VAL A 135 0.66 -2.24 -7.83
CA VAL A 135 1.56 -2.24 -6.66
C VAL A 135 0.74 -2.54 -5.41
N PHE A 136 0.96 -3.71 -4.83
CA PHE A 136 0.25 -4.16 -3.63
C PHE A 136 1.01 -3.80 -2.36
N SER A 137 0.37 -3.02 -1.50
CA SER A 137 1.02 -2.34 -0.40
C SER A 137 0.09 -2.19 0.83
N HIS A 138 0.34 -1.21 1.65
CA HIS A 138 -0.23 -1.04 2.98
C HIS A 138 -0.87 0.34 3.16
N PHE A 139 -1.64 0.49 4.23
CA PHE A 139 -2.34 1.72 4.58
C PHE A 139 -1.41 2.93 4.67
N VAL A 140 -0.29 2.81 5.41
CA VAL A 140 0.60 3.95 5.63
C VAL A 140 1.39 4.27 4.37
N ALA A 141 1.84 3.25 3.63
CA ALA A 141 2.56 3.44 2.37
C ALA A 141 1.69 4.09 1.28
N LEU A 142 0.38 3.79 1.21
CA LEU A 142 -0.53 4.49 0.30
C LEU A 142 -0.64 5.97 0.67
N ASN A 143 -0.78 6.29 1.96
CA ASN A 143 -0.79 7.68 2.43
C ASN A 143 0.54 8.38 2.14
N ALA A 144 1.67 7.69 2.29
CA ALA A 144 3.00 8.22 1.97
C ALA A 144 3.12 8.59 0.47
N ALA A 145 2.69 7.69 -0.42
CA ALA A 145 2.70 7.96 -1.87
C ALA A 145 1.77 9.14 -2.24
N VAL A 146 0.58 9.21 -1.62
CA VAL A 146 -0.36 10.34 -1.82
C VAL A 146 0.25 11.64 -1.30
N SER A 147 0.85 11.63 -0.11
CA SER A 147 1.51 12.82 0.46
C SER A 147 2.65 13.31 -0.43
N ALA A 148 3.50 12.43 -0.93
CA ALA A 148 4.58 12.80 -1.85
C ALA A 148 4.05 13.38 -3.17
N ALA A 149 2.96 12.82 -3.71
CA ALA A 149 2.34 13.29 -4.95
C ALA A 149 1.58 14.62 -4.81
N THR A 150 1.15 14.99 -3.60
CA THR A 150 0.29 16.17 -3.37
C THR A 150 0.93 17.25 -2.50
N GLY A 151 2.12 16.99 -1.95
CA GLY A 151 2.76 17.87 -0.96
C GLY A 151 2.06 17.87 0.41
N GLY A 152 1.26 16.83 0.70
CA GLY A 152 0.55 16.70 1.96
C GLY A 152 1.47 16.33 3.13
N GLU A 153 1.16 16.83 4.32
CA GLU A 153 1.99 16.59 5.52
C GLU A 153 1.33 15.59 6.50
N VAL A 154 0.02 15.39 6.40
CA VAL A 154 -0.75 14.55 7.33
C VAL A 154 -0.54 13.07 7.04
N VAL A 155 -0.24 12.28 8.09
CA VAL A 155 0.06 10.84 7.95
C VAL A 155 -1.15 10.05 7.45
N ALA A 156 -2.32 10.26 8.00
CA ALA A 156 -3.56 9.60 7.58
C ALA A 156 -4.47 10.57 6.82
N ALA A 157 -4.00 11.06 5.66
CA ALA A 157 -4.73 12.01 4.82
C ALA A 157 -6.00 11.42 4.19
N PHE A 158 -6.08 10.10 4.06
CA PHE A 158 -7.28 9.34 3.70
C PHE A 158 -7.21 7.94 4.31
N ARG A 159 -8.33 7.20 4.27
CA ARG A 159 -8.46 5.89 4.90
C ARG A 159 -8.72 4.80 3.87
N PRO A 160 -7.71 4.42 3.05
CA PRO A 160 -7.92 3.41 2.02
C PRO A 160 -8.50 2.12 2.61
N ASP A 161 -9.62 1.63 2.08
CA ASP A 161 -10.21 0.35 2.46
C ASP A 161 -9.37 -0.84 1.94
N HIS A 162 -9.61 -2.05 2.45
CA HIS A 162 -8.98 -3.24 1.90
C HIS A 162 -9.28 -3.36 0.40
N VAL A 163 -8.26 -3.70 -0.37
CA VAL A 163 -8.26 -3.80 -1.84
C VAL A 163 -8.74 -2.55 -2.57
N SER A 164 -8.79 -1.38 -1.90
CA SER A 164 -9.02 -0.12 -2.60
C SER A 164 -7.84 0.19 -3.52
N VAL A 165 -8.14 0.80 -4.66
CA VAL A 165 -7.17 1.11 -5.72
C VAL A 165 -6.98 2.61 -5.79
N THR A 166 -5.79 3.09 -5.46
CA THR A 166 -5.36 4.48 -5.65
C THR A 166 -4.59 4.58 -6.94
N VAL A 167 -4.93 5.53 -7.79
CA VAL A 167 -4.41 5.64 -9.15
C VAL A 167 -3.47 6.83 -9.27
N PHE A 168 -2.30 6.58 -9.83
CA PHE A 168 -1.32 7.61 -10.17
C PHE A 168 -1.00 7.57 -11.68
N ASP A 169 -0.68 8.72 -12.24
CA ASP A 169 0.04 8.83 -13.49
C ASP A 169 1.52 9.14 -13.19
N LEU A 170 2.41 8.56 -14.00
CA LEU A 170 3.84 8.88 -13.96
C LEU A 170 4.14 9.91 -15.04
N VAL A 171 4.61 11.10 -14.61
CA VAL A 171 4.97 12.21 -15.47
C VAL A 171 6.37 12.70 -15.10
N ASP A 172 7.32 12.63 -16.02
CA ASP A 172 8.70 13.08 -15.82
C ASP A 172 9.43 12.49 -14.59
N GLY A 173 9.00 11.31 -14.16
CA GLY A 173 9.53 10.61 -12.99
C GLY A 173 8.76 10.84 -11.69
N ASP A 174 7.82 11.77 -11.67
CA ASP A 174 7.00 12.09 -10.52
C ASP A 174 5.62 11.42 -10.57
N LEU A 175 5.11 11.06 -9.41
CA LEU A 175 3.75 10.56 -9.24
C LEU A 175 2.77 11.73 -9.21
N ILE A 176 1.78 11.68 -10.08
CA ILE A 176 0.64 12.60 -10.08
C ILE A 176 -0.59 11.82 -9.63
N LEU A 177 -1.21 12.22 -8.52
CA LEU A 177 -2.43 11.59 -8.04
C LEU A 177 -3.58 11.83 -9.00
N VAL A 178 -4.18 10.75 -9.52
CA VAL A 178 -5.37 10.80 -10.40
C VAL A 178 -6.63 10.57 -9.58
N GLU A 179 -6.64 9.51 -8.75
CA GLU A 179 -7.81 9.13 -7.97
C GLU A 179 -7.38 8.45 -6.66
N LYS A 180 -8.02 8.84 -5.55
CA LYS A 180 -7.91 8.10 -4.29
C LYS A 180 -8.83 6.89 -4.32
N GLY A 181 -8.34 5.79 -3.78
CA GLY A 181 -9.16 4.59 -3.61
C GLY A 181 -10.31 4.79 -2.63
N ARG A 182 -11.30 3.85 -2.69
CA ARG A 182 -12.43 3.84 -1.76
C ARG A 182 -11.94 3.87 -0.31
N GLU A 183 -12.59 4.68 0.51
CA GLU A 183 -12.28 4.76 1.93
C GLU A 183 -13.10 3.76 2.75
N ALA A 184 -12.51 3.26 3.84
CA ALA A 184 -13.17 2.41 4.81
C ALA A 184 -14.26 3.20 5.57
N SER A 185 -15.43 2.58 5.74
CA SER A 185 -16.57 3.17 6.46
C SER A 185 -16.39 3.18 7.99
N THR A 186 -15.40 2.45 8.52
CA THR A 186 -15.12 2.31 9.96
C THR A 186 -13.65 2.65 10.28
N GLN A 187 -13.37 2.98 11.54
CA GLN A 187 -11.99 3.24 11.97
C GLN A 187 -11.09 2.02 11.71
N VAL A 188 -9.99 2.27 10.98
CA VAL A 188 -9.00 1.25 10.62
C VAL A 188 -7.96 1.18 11.75
N LEU A 189 -8.38 0.64 12.90
CA LEU A 189 -7.47 0.27 14.00
C LEU A 189 -7.91 -1.05 14.60
#